data_8aa970c14725dec1af64240c265f2f8d
#
_entry.id   8aa970c14725dec1af64240c265f2f8d
#
_cell.length_a   1.000
_cell.length_b   1.000
_cell.length_c   1.000
_cell.angle_alpha   90.00
_cell.angle_beta   90.00
_cell.angle_gamma   90.00
#
_symmetry.space_group_name_H-M   'P 1'
#
loop_
_entity.id
_entity.type
_entity.pdbx_description
1 polymer ?
#
loop_
_entity_poly.entity_id
_entity_poly.type
_entity_poly.pdbx_seq_one_letter_code
_entity_poly.pdbx_strand_id
1 'polypeptide(L)'
;MIIGNGLMATACKEIDREDVLFFASGVSNSRETDSKQFNRERLLLKKTITTYKDKVIVYFSTTSIEDTLYVGHKNKMCDIVGTVPRYIILKLSQAVGVGGNKNNLFNYLKETIKKGDEMKVYLDMERAFIDVDDIIVLLDRLIGTNLYGIHVFSYVEKMMVADIVRIMSEEMGISPIIKLITGVKSVLPENSDNIVIPYSSGYIRNVIKKYV
;
A
#
# COMPACT_ATOMS: atom_id res chain seq x y z
N MET A 1 15.52 9.68 -7.98
CA MET A 1 14.48 10.29 -8.88
C MET A 1 13.11 9.68 -8.59
N ILE A 2 12.04 10.50 -8.55
CA ILE A 2 10.68 10.04 -8.20
C ILE A 2 9.72 10.37 -9.35
N ILE A 3 8.91 9.38 -9.76
CA ILE A 3 7.82 9.55 -10.73
C ILE A 3 6.48 9.29 -10.03
N GLY A 4 5.68 10.34 -9.89
CA GLY A 4 4.39 10.33 -9.23
C GLY A 4 4.22 11.49 -8.26
N ASN A 5 3.02 11.57 -7.64
CA ASN A 5 2.68 12.65 -6.71
C ASN A 5 1.77 12.17 -5.55
N GLY A 6 1.55 10.86 -5.42
CA GLY A 6 0.75 10.27 -4.36
C GLY A 6 1.53 10.02 -3.06
N LEU A 7 0.91 9.27 -2.12
CA LEU A 7 1.49 8.93 -0.82
C LEU A 7 2.92 8.41 -0.92
N MET A 8 3.14 7.35 -1.71
CA MET A 8 4.47 6.75 -1.85
C MET A 8 5.48 7.70 -2.51
N ALA A 9 5.05 8.49 -3.51
CA ALA A 9 5.93 9.48 -4.14
C ALA A 9 6.38 10.57 -3.14
N THR A 10 5.49 11.00 -2.25
CA THR A 10 5.81 11.98 -1.22
C THR A 10 6.78 11.39 -0.20
N ALA A 11 6.52 10.19 0.29
CA ALA A 11 7.35 9.53 1.28
C ALA A 11 8.76 9.20 0.73
N CYS A 12 8.87 8.74 -0.50
CA CYS A 12 10.17 8.44 -1.12
C CYS A 12 11.12 9.65 -1.24
N LYS A 13 10.65 10.89 -1.01
CA LYS A 13 11.53 12.06 -1.00
C LYS A 13 12.59 12.00 0.09
N GLU A 14 12.31 11.31 1.19
CA GLU A 14 13.24 11.17 2.32
C GLU A 14 14.44 10.30 1.98
N ILE A 15 14.28 9.37 1.03
CA ILE A 15 15.32 8.44 0.59
C ILE A 15 15.68 8.60 -0.89
N ASP A 16 15.33 9.76 -1.49
CA ASP A 16 15.67 10.01 -2.91
C ASP A 16 17.18 10.05 -3.12
N ARG A 17 17.63 9.32 -4.12
CA ARG A 17 19.05 9.23 -4.49
C ARG A 17 19.22 9.09 -6.00
N GLU A 18 20.38 9.49 -6.46
CA GLU A 18 20.62 9.67 -7.88
C GLU A 18 20.58 8.35 -8.68
N ASP A 19 21.03 7.26 -8.08
CA ASP A 19 21.12 5.93 -8.69
C ASP A 19 19.81 5.13 -8.66
N VAL A 20 18.74 5.65 -8.00
CA VAL A 20 17.45 4.99 -7.83
C VAL A 20 16.32 5.76 -8.50
N LEU A 21 15.40 5.02 -9.11
CA LEU A 21 14.17 5.55 -9.65
C LEU A 21 12.97 4.91 -8.95
N PHE A 22 12.20 5.72 -8.22
CA PHE A 22 10.96 5.32 -7.56
C PHE A 22 9.78 5.57 -8.50
N PHE A 23 9.22 4.48 -9.05
CA PHE A 23 8.01 4.57 -9.87
C PHE A 23 6.77 4.48 -8.98
N ALA A 24 6.27 5.62 -8.53
CA ALA A 24 5.13 5.78 -7.64
C ALA A 24 3.90 6.42 -8.33
N SER A 25 3.78 6.24 -9.66
CA SER A 25 2.69 6.75 -10.49
C SER A 25 1.71 5.65 -10.94
N GLY A 26 1.64 4.57 -10.18
CA GLY A 26 0.75 3.45 -10.44
C GLY A 26 -0.72 3.74 -10.16
N VAL A 27 -1.60 2.90 -10.71
CA VAL A 27 -3.01 2.86 -10.33
C VAL A 27 -3.10 2.43 -8.88
N SER A 28 -3.77 3.21 -8.04
CA SER A 28 -3.91 3.00 -6.59
C SER A 28 -5.33 2.62 -6.15
N ASN A 29 -6.30 2.70 -7.05
CA ASN A 29 -7.68 2.27 -6.79
C ASN A 29 -7.81 0.77 -7.08
N SER A 30 -7.96 -0.06 -6.04
CA SER A 30 -8.14 -1.52 -6.20
C SER A 30 -9.43 -1.92 -6.93
N ARG A 31 -10.39 -1.01 -7.05
CA ARG A 31 -11.65 -1.18 -7.78
C ARG A 31 -11.63 -0.54 -9.18
N GLU A 32 -10.45 -0.19 -9.69
CA GLU A 32 -10.32 0.43 -11.00
C GLU A 32 -10.74 -0.54 -12.11
N THR A 33 -11.50 -0.03 -13.06
CA THR A 33 -11.96 -0.76 -14.25
C THR A 33 -11.67 -0.02 -15.55
N ASP A 34 -11.25 1.26 -15.48
CA ASP A 34 -10.93 2.05 -16.66
C ASP A 34 -9.60 1.60 -17.28
N SER A 35 -9.69 0.98 -18.44
CA SER A 35 -8.54 0.53 -19.22
C SER A 35 -7.57 1.67 -19.59
N LYS A 36 -8.03 2.92 -19.65
CA LYS A 36 -7.18 4.09 -19.93
C LYS A 36 -6.18 4.33 -18.79
N GLN A 37 -6.61 4.12 -17.52
CA GLN A 37 -5.72 4.27 -16.36
C GLN A 37 -4.64 3.19 -16.35
N PHE A 38 -5.01 1.95 -16.62
CA PHE A 38 -4.06 0.83 -16.75
C PHE A 38 -3.08 1.06 -17.91
N ASN A 39 -3.57 1.52 -19.03
CA ASN A 39 -2.74 1.79 -20.20
C ASN A 39 -1.76 2.96 -19.96
N ARG A 40 -2.22 4.02 -19.29
CA ARG A 40 -1.39 5.15 -18.85
C ARG A 40 -0.20 4.67 -18.01
N GLU A 41 -0.47 3.87 -16.95
CA GLU A 41 0.59 3.32 -16.09
C GLU A 41 1.57 2.49 -16.90
N ARG A 42 1.06 1.56 -17.72
CA ARG A 42 1.87 0.67 -18.53
C ARG A 42 2.80 1.41 -19.50
N LEU A 43 2.28 2.40 -20.21
CA LEU A 43 3.07 3.18 -21.18
C LEU A 43 4.12 4.03 -20.47
N LEU A 44 3.76 4.68 -19.36
CA LEU A 44 4.67 5.47 -18.56
C LEU A 44 5.79 4.59 -17.98
N LEU A 45 5.47 3.42 -17.43
CA LEU A 45 6.45 2.50 -16.87
C LEU A 45 7.43 2.01 -17.94
N LYS A 46 6.94 1.57 -19.10
CA LYS A 46 7.78 1.13 -20.21
C LYS A 46 8.74 2.23 -20.68
N LYS A 47 8.23 3.45 -20.87
CA LYS A 47 9.08 4.60 -21.21
C LYS A 47 10.14 4.85 -20.14
N THR A 48 9.76 4.80 -18.89
CA THR A 48 10.64 5.05 -17.74
C THR A 48 11.80 4.06 -17.69
N ILE A 49 11.53 2.75 -17.74
CA ILE A 49 12.58 1.73 -17.64
C ILE A 49 13.53 1.75 -18.84
N THR A 50 13.02 2.13 -20.02
CA THR A 50 13.86 2.29 -21.23
C THR A 50 14.78 3.51 -21.11
N THR A 51 14.28 4.61 -20.56
CA THR A 51 15.05 5.85 -20.41
C THR A 51 16.11 5.77 -19.30
N TYR A 52 15.80 5.07 -18.20
CA TYR A 52 16.62 5.05 -16.99
C TYR A 52 17.12 3.64 -16.64
N LYS A 53 17.52 2.88 -17.65
CA LYS A 53 17.95 1.47 -17.53
C LYS A 53 19.15 1.25 -16.60
N ASP A 54 19.94 2.28 -16.33
CA ASP A 54 21.11 2.23 -15.47
C ASP A 54 20.80 2.47 -13.98
N LYS A 55 19.54 2.83 -13.67
CA LYS A 55 19.08 3.02 -12.29
C LYS A 55 18.50 1.74 -11.70
N VAL A 56 18.47 1.65 -10.37
CA VAL A 56 17.64 0.67 -9.67
C VAL A 56 16.18 1.11 -9.79
N ILE A 57 15.33 0.26 -10.33
CA ILE A 57 13.90 0.56 -10.50
C ILE A 57 13.11 0.05 -9.30
N VAL A 58 12.51 0.95 -8.54
CA VAL A 58 11.59 0.62 -7.44
C VAL A 58 10.15 0.75 -7.91
N TYR A 59 9.37 -0.31 -7.76
CA TYR A 59 7.96 -0.37 -8.13
C TYR A 59 7.09 -0.83 -6.96
N PHE A 60 5.93 -0.18 -6.77
CA PHE A 60 4.97 -0.53 -5.73
C PHE A 60 3.80 -1.32 -6.31
N SER A 61 3.63 -2.54 -5.81
CA SER A 61 2.59 -3.47 -6.20
C SER A 61 1.65 -3.79 -5.04
N THR A 62 0.79 -4.78 -5.19
CA THR A 62 -0.19 -5.21 -4.20
C THR A 62 0.06 -6.63 -3.72
N THR A 63 -0.30 -6.91 -2.48
CA THR A 63 -0.36 -8.27 -1.93
C THR A 63 -1.71 -8.95 -2.20
N SER A 64 -2.70 -8.24 -2.75
CA SER A 64 -4.00 -8.84 -3.05
C SER A 64 -3.87 -9.99 -4.04
N ILE A 65 -4.57 -11.09 -3.75
CA ILE A 65 -4.67 -12.30 -4.59
C ILE A 65 -6.05 -12.42 -5.24
N GLU A 66 -6.91 -11.41 -5.08
CA GLU A 66 -8.25 -11.39 -5.66
C GLU A 66 -8.17 -11.37 -7.19
N ASP A 67 -9.05 -12.11 -7.84
CA ASP A 67 -9.14 -12.11 -9.32
C ASP A 67 -9.86 -10.84 -9.82
N THR A 68 -9.13 -9.76 -9.89
CA THR A 68 -9.60 -8.45 -10.34
C THR A 68 -8.74 -7.89 -11.47
N LEU A 69 -9.32 -7.00 -12.28
CA LEU A 69 -8.59 -6.28 -13.33
C LEU A 69 -7.38 -5.52 -12.76
N TYR A 70 -7.52 -4.98 -11.56
CA TYR A 70 -6.43 -4.28 -10.86
C TYR A 70 -5.27 -5.22 -10.53
N VAL A 71 -5.53 -6.38 -9.92
CA VAL A 71 -4.49 -7.36 -9.57
C VAL A 71 -3.82 -7.91 -10.82
N GLY A 72 -4.61 -8.27 -11.84
CA GLY A 72 -4.08 -8.71 -13.12
C GLY A 72 -3.19 -7.64 -13.80
N HIS A 73 -3.57 -6.36 -13.69
CA HIS A 73 -2.74 -5.26 -14.16
C HIS A 73 -1.44 -5.14 -13.37
N LYS A 74 -1.50 -5.17 -12.03
CA LYS A 74 -0.31 -5.07 -11.17
C LYS A 74 0.69 -6.19 -11.43
N ASN A 75 0.21 -7.41 -11.65
CA ASN A 75 1.08 -8.54 -12.02
C ASN A 75 1.79 -8.29 -13.37
N LYS A 76 1.07 -7.83 -14.39
CA LYS A 76 1.69 -7.46 -15.69
C LYS A 76 2.72 -6.33 -15.54
N MET A 77 2.53 -5.39 -14.62
CA MET A 77 3.53 -4.35 -14.36
C MET A 77 4.77 -4.93 -13.66
N CYS A 78 4.57 -5.87 -12.73
CA CYS A 78 5.68 -6.60 -12.11
C CYS A 78 6.52 -7.36 -13.16
N ASP A 79 5.87 -8.02 -14.13
CA ASP A 79 6.57 -8.70 -15.22
C ASP A 79 7.43 -7.73 -16.05
N ILE A 80 6.89 -6.53 -16.34
CA ILE A 80 7.64 -5.50 -17.07
C ILE A 80 8.85 -5.02 -16.25
N VAL A 81 8.69 -4.77 -14.95
CA VAL A 81 9.80 -4.35 -14.07
C VAL A 81 10.83 -5.46 -13.93
N GLY A 82 10.41 -6.72 -13.85
CA GLY A 82 11.30 -7.87 -13.77
C GLY A 82 12.21 -8.08 -14.99
N THR A 83 12.01 -7.34 -16.09
CA THR A 83 12.90 -7.40 -17.26
C THR A 83 14.19 -6.58 -17.10
N VAL A 84 14.28 -5.70 -16.11
CA VAL A 84 15.49 -4.91 -15.86
C VAL A 84 16.42 -5.61 -14.87
N PRO A 85 17.74 -5.42 -14.95
CA PRO A 85 18.69 -6.21 -14.14
C PRO A 85 18.70 -5.81 -12.66
N ARG A 86 18.31 -4.58 -12.32
CA ARG A 86 18.31 -4.06 -10.94
C ARG A 86 16.94 -3.48 -10.62
N TYR A 87 16.15 -4.22 -9.86
CA TYR A 87 14.81 -3.76 -9.48
C TYR A 87 14.44 -4.20 -8.06
N ILE A 88 13.57 -3.44 -7.45
CA ILE A 88 12.87 -3.79 -6.22
C ILE A 88 11.38 -3.65 -6.50
N ILE A 89 10.65 -4.75 -6.49
CA ILE A 89 9.19 -4.76 -6.50
C ILE A 89 8.73 -4.96 -5.07
N LEU A 90 8.16 -3.93 -4.46
CA LEU A 90 7.61 -4.04 -3.12
C LEU A 90 6.09 -4.26 -3.20
N LYS A 91 5.65 -5.48 -2.88
CA LYS A 91 4.23 -5.83 -2.77
C LYS A 91 3.76 -5.44 -1.38
N LEU A 92 2.77 -4.56 -1.31
CA LEU A 92 2.28 -3.97 -0.08
C LEU A 92 0.81 -4.31 0.16
N SER A 93 0.41 -4.43 1.42
CA SER A 93 -0.99 -4.29 1.82
C SER A 93 -1.37 -2.80 1.88
N GLN A 94 -2.17 -2.37 2.82
CA GLN A 94 -2.64 -0.99 2.86
C GLN A 94 -1.63 -0.05 3.53
N ALA A 95 -0.89 0.70 2.72
CA ALA A 95 -0.07 1.80 3.21
C ALA A 95 -0.95 2.94 3.75
N VAL A 96 -0.61 3.43 4.94
CA VAL A 96 -1.28 4.53 5.63
C VAL A 96 -0.29 5.66 5.85
N GLY A 97 -0.72 6.89 5.61
CA GLY A 97 0.08 8.10 5.78
C GLY A 97 -0.75 9.35 5.50
N VAL A 98 -0.13 10.51 5.58
CA VAL A 98 -0.80 11.77 5.28
C VAL A 98 -1.14 11.85 3.79
N GLY A 99 -2.40 12.09 3.47
CA GLY A 99 -2.91 12.16 2.09
C GLY A 99 -3.23 10.79 1.50
N GLY A 100 -2.88 10.57 0.24
CA GLY A 100 -3.15 9.32 -0.48
C GLY A 100 -4.54 9.22 -1.08
N ASN A 101 -4.88 8.02 -1.57
CA ASN A 101 -6.17 7.78 -2.23
C ASN A 101 -7.32 7.80 -1.22
N LYS A 102 -8.32 8.66 -1.46
CA LYS A 102 -9.53 8.76 -0.63
C LYS A 102 -10.35 7.47 -0.56
N ASN A 103 -10.18 6.59 -1.56
CA ASN A 103 -10.90 5.32 -1.65
C ASN A 103 -10.17 4.15 -1.00
N ASN A 104 -9.01 4.36 -0.36
CA ASN A 104 -8.41 3.30 0.45
C ASN A 104 -9.24 3.11 1.73
N LEU A 105 -9.18 1.92 2.33
CA LEU A 105 -10.03 1.59 3.46
C LEU A 105 -9.81 2.53 4.65
N PHE A 106 -8.57 2.87 4.98
CA PHE A 106 -8.26 3.75 6.10
C PHE A 106 -8.94 5.12 5.93
N ASN A 107 -8.73 5.77 4.78
CA ASN A 107 -9.31 7.07 4.49
C ASN A 107 -10.83 7.00 4.37
N TYR A 108 -11.37 5.92 3.77
CA TYR A 108 -12.81 5.69 3.69
C TYR A 108 -13.44 5.60 5.10
N LEU A 109 -12.89 4.78 5.99
CA LEU A 109 -13.40 4.63 7.35
C LEU A 109 -13.33 5.96 8.12
N LYS A 110 -12.17 6.63 8.09
CA LYS A 110 -11.96 7.92 8.72
C LYS A 110 -12.97 8.97 8.27
N GLU A 111 -13.14 9.15 6.96
CA GLU A 111 -14.06 10.14 6.41
C GLU A 111 -15.54 9.79 6.67
N THR A 112 -15.90 8.50 6.65
CA THR A 112 -17.27 8.04 6.93
C THR A 112 -17.64 8.27 8.40
N ILE A 113 -16.73 7.97 9.33
CA ILE A 113 -16.91 8.27 10.76
C ILE A 113 -17.06 9.76 10.96
N LYS A 114 -16.17 10.57 10.37
CA LYS A 114 -16.17 12.03 10.49
C LYS A 114 -17.47 12.68 9.99
N LYS A 115 -18.07 12.13 8.96
CA LYS A 115 -19.33 12.63 8.38
C LYS A 115 -20.57 12.13 9.14
N GLY A 116 -20.45 11.10 9.96
CA GLY A 116 -21.59 10.44 10.59
C GLY A 116 -22.43 9.62 9.60
N ASP A 117 -21.85 9.18 8.49
CA ASP A 117 -22.53 8.35 7.51
C ASP A 117 -22.60 6.88 7.98
N GLU A 118 -23.65 6.14 7.57
CA GLU A 118 -23.73 4.71 7.83
C GLU A 118 -22.65 3.94 7.03
N MET A 119 -21.93 3.03 7.70
CA MET A 119 -20.98 2.14 7.06
C MET A 119 -21.30 0.67 7.28
N LYS A 120 -21.01 -0.14 6.27
CA LYS A 120 -21.05 -1.59 6.37
C LYS A 120 -19.73 -2.12 6.92
N VAL A 121 -19.78 -2.85 8.03
CA VAL A 121 -18.62 -3.46 8.69
C VAL A 121 -18.78 -4.97 8.69
N TYR A 122 -17.82 -5.66 8.07
CA TYR A 122 -17.79 -7.11 8.01
C TYR A 122 -17.11 -7.67 9.27
N LEU A 123 -17.83 -8.54 10.00
CA LEU A 123 -17.37 -9.10 11.27
C LEU A 123 -16.18 -10.06 11.11
N ASP A 124 -16.10 -10.77 9.98
CA ASP A 124 -15.12 -11.82 9.73
C ASP A 124 -13.96 -11.35 8.86
N MET A 125 -13.78 -10.03 8.70
CA MET A 125 -12.79 -9.45 7.82
C MET A 125 -11.63 -8.85 8.60
N GLU A 126 -10.46 -9.46 8.48
CA GLU A 126 -9.21 -8.88 8.95
C GLU A 126 -8.59 -7.94 7.91
N ARG A 127 -7.90 -6.93 8.39
CA ARG A 127 -7.08 -6.03 7.57
C ARG A 127 -5.76 -5.72 8.28
N ALA A 128 -4.79 -5.30 7.48
CA ALA A 128 -3.51 -4.83 7.96
C ALA A 128 -3.26 -3.43 7.40
N PHE A 129 -2.80 -2.55 8.26
CA PHE A 129 -2.26 -1.25 7.89
C PHE A 129 -0.76 -1.26 8.08
N ILE A 130 -0.05 -0.60 7.17
CA ILE A 130 1.39 -0.40 7.28
C ILE A 130 1.64 1.10 7.27
N ASP A 131 2.38 1.58 8.25
CA ASP A 131 2.83 2.97 8.29
C ASP A 131 3.74 3.23 7.08
N VAL A 132 3.50 4.32 6.38
CA VAL A 132 4.33 4.70 5.24
C VAL A 132 5.78 4.93 5.63
N ASP A 133 6.05 5.40 6.85
CA ASP A 133 7.41 5.63 7.34
C ASP A 133 8.16 4.30 7.50
N ASP A 134 7.49 3.23 7.97
CA ASP A 134 8.08 1.90 8.06
C ASP A 134 8.38 1.31 6.67
N ILE A 135 7.52 1.61 5.67
CA ILE A 135 7.79 1.22 4.29
C ILE A 135 9.06 1.90 3.78
N ILE A 136 9.28 3.18 4.11
CA ILE A 136 10.47 3.92 3.70
C ILE A 136 11.73 3.38 4.37
N VAL A 137 11.68 3.09 5.68
CA VAL A 137 12.79 2.46 6.41
C VAL A 137 13.18 1.10 5.78
N LEU A 138 12.19 0.26 5.49
CA LEU A 138 12.41 -1.02 4.81
C LEU A 138 13.05 -0.81 3.42
N LEU A 139 12.48 0.09 2.64
CA LEU A 139 12.93 0.34 1.27
C LEU A 139 14.35 0.89 1.22
N ASP A 140 14.70 1.82 2.11
CA ASP A 140 16.05 2.34 2.25
C ASP A 140 17.06 1.22 2.58
N ARG A 141 16.69 0.31 3.48
CA ARG A 141 17.50 -0.87 3.81
C ARG A 141 17.68 -1.80 2.61
N LEU A 142 16.61 -2.13 1.87
CA LEU A 142 16.69 -2.98 0.68
C LEU A 142 17.64 -2.39 -0.38
N ILE A 143 17.53 -1.09 -0.61
CA ILE A 143 18.39 -0.37 -1.55
C ILE A 143 19.85 -0.36 -1.05
N GLY A 144 20.07 -0.01 0.22
CA GLY A 144 21.40 0.10 0.82
C GLY A 144 22.17 -1.23 0.88
N THR A 145 21.45 -2.36 0.95
CA THR A 145 22.03 -3.72 0.96
C THR A 145 22.01 -4.39 -0.42
N ASN A 146 21.57 -3.69 -1.47
CA ASN A 146 21.40 -4.22 -2.84
C ASN A 146 20.56 -5.50 -2.90
N LEU A 147 19.55 -5.63 -2.04
CA LEU A 147 18.61 -6.73 -2.04
C LEU A 147 17.55 -6.50 -3.11
N TYR A 148 17.91 -6.84 -4.35
CA TYR A 148 17.03 -6.73 -5.52
C TYR A 148 16.03 -7.87 -5.59
N GLY A 149 14.94 -7.67 -6.34
CA GLY A 149 13.92 -8.67 -6.57
C GLY A 149 12.54 -8.27 -6.05
N ILE A 150 11.73 -9.29 -5.76
CA ILE A 150 10.35 -9.11 -5.27
C ILE A 150 10.34 -9.33 -3.76
N HIS A 151 9.82 -8.34 -3.04
CA HIS A 151 9.64 -8.38 -1.59
C HIS A 151 8.17 -8.20 -1.26
N VAL A 152 7.68 -8.99 -0.29
CA VAL A 152 6.28 -8.91 0.16
C VAL A 152 6.26 -8.36 1.58
N PHE A 153 5.67 -7.20 1.74
CA PHE A 153 5.41 -6.61 3.04
C PHE A 153 3.89 -6.50 3.24
N SER A 154 3.30 -7.56 3.78
CA SER A 154 1.86 -7.72 3.90
C SER A 154 1.32 -7.10 5.19
N TYR A 155 1.99 -7.32 6.32
CA TYR A 155 1.56 -6.82 7.61
C TYR A 155 2.65 -6.90 8.68
N VAL A 156 2.54 -6.03 9.67
CA VAL A 156 3.21 -6.15 10.97
C VAL A 156 2.23 -6.78 11.97
N GLU A 157 0.97 -6.37 11.93
CA GLU A 157 -0.14 -6.84 12.73
C GLU A 157 -1.40 -6.94 11.87
N LYS A 158 -2.33 -7.85 12.21
CA LYS A 158 -3.67 -7.95 11.61
C LYS A 158 -4.71 -7.59 12.64
N MET A 159 -5.82 -6.99 12.21
CA MET A 159 -6.90 -6.60 13.09
C MET A 159 -8.25 -6.74 12.38
N MET A 160 -9.29 -7.13 13.09
CA MET A 160 -10.66 -7.14 12.58
C MET A 160 -11.10 -5.73 12.18
N VAL A 161 -11.79 -5.58 11.06
CA VAL A 161 -12.28 -4.26 10.61
C VAL A 161 -13.17 -3.62 11.64
N ALA A 162 -13.96 -4.41 12.39
CA ALA A 162 -14.79 -3.90 13.47
C ALA A 162 -13.96 -3.25 14.59
N ASP A 163 -12.84 -3.86 14.97
CA ASP A 163 -11.92 -3.29 15.97
C ASP A 163 -11.21 -2.03 15.45
N ILE A 164 -10.82 -2.03 14.16
CA ILE A 164 -10.25 -0.84 13.52
C ILE A 164 -11.25 0.33 13.61
N VAL A 165 -12.50 0.11 13.24
CA VAL A 165 -13.56 1.14 13.32
C VAL A 165 -13.77 1.61 14.76
N ARG A 166 -13.81 0.70 15.74
CA ARG A 166 -13.93 1.04 17.14
C ARG A 166 -12.78 1.94 17.61
N ILE A 167 -11.54 1.55 17.32
CA ILE A 167 -10.35 2.34 17.70
C ILE A 167 -10.35 3.71 17.02
N MET A 168 -10.65 3.78 15.72
CA MET A 168 -10.77 5.06 15.02
C MET A 168 -11.80 5.98 15.66
N SER A 169 -12.94 5.42 16.03
CA SER A 169 -14.05 6.15 16.67
C SER A 169 -13.66 6.66 18.05
N GLU A 170 -12.98 5.84 18.85
CA GLU A 170 -12.45 6.21 20.17
C GLU A 170 -11.46 7.39 20.02
N GLU A 171 -10.51 7.30 19.12
CA GLU A 171 -9.49 8.35 18.90
C GLU A 171 -10.09 9.66 18.32
N MET A 172 -11.17 9.55 17.54
CA MET A 172 -11.88 10.72 16.99
C MET A 172 -12.90 11.32 17.97
N GLY A 173 -13.31 10.58 19.01
CA GLY A 173 -14.41 10.95 19.90
C GLY A 173 -15.78 10.98 19.20
N ILE A 174 -15.97 10.20 18.12
CA ILE A 174 -17.18 10.19 17.29
C ILE A 174 -17.76 8.76 17.28
N SER A 175 -19.03 8.63 17.63
CA SER A 175 -19.74 7.34 17.54
C SER A 175 -20.12 7.05 16.09
N PRO A 176 -19.68 5.92 15.51
CA PRO A 176 -19.98 5.58 14.12
C PRO A 176 -21.38 4.98 13.99
N ILE A 177 -22.03 5.17 12.83
CA ILE A 177 -23.26 4.46 12.48
C ILE A 177 -22.86 3.21 11.68
N ILE A 178 -23.03 2.02 12.31
CA ILE A 178 -22.52 0.76 11.75
C ILE A 178 -23.67 -0.20 11.43
N LYS A 179 -23.64 -0.75 10.22
CA LYS A 179 -24.41 -1.93 9.84
C LYS A 179 -23.47 -3.14 9.79
N LEU A 180 -23.61 -4.06 10.73
CA LEU A 180 -22.81 -5.28 10.79
C LEU A 180 -23.25 -6.27 9.71
N ILE A 181 -22.26 -6.86 9.04
CA ILE A 181 -22.48 -7.87 7.98
C ILE A 181 -21.58 -9.06 8.28
N THR A 182 -22.13 -10.27 8.17
CA THR A 182 -21.37 -11.52 8.16
C THR A 182 -20.98 -11.89 6.75
N GLY A 183 -19.79 -12.47 6.52
CA GLY A 183 -19.57 -13.19 5.24
C GLY A 183 -18.26 -13.10 4.57
N VAL A 184 -17.27 -12.45 4.48
CA VAL A 184 -16.12 -12.69 3.61
C VAL A 184 -14.81 -12.71 4.41
N LYS A 185 -14.20 -13.88 4.54
CA LYS A 185 -12.84 -14.00 5.08
C LYS A 185 -11.85 -13.40 4.10
N SER A 186 -11.01 -12.50 4.55
CA SER A 186 -9.84 -12.06 3.78
C SER A 186 -8.63 -12.90 4.15
N VAL A 187 -7.87 -13.30 3.14
CA VAL A 187 -6.57 -13.92 3.32
C VAL A 187 -5.50 -12.83 3.10
N LEU A 188 -4.67 -12.61 4.10
CA LEU A 188 -3.50 -11.75 3.97
C LEU A 188 -2.30 -12.65 3.71
N PRO A 189 -1.58 -12.51 2.59
CA PRO A 189 -0.35 -13.24 2.34
C PRO A 189 0.70 -12.95 3.41
N GLU A 190 1.52 -13.93 3.72
CA GLU A 190 2.65 -13.73 4.61
C GLU A 190 3.72 -12.85 3.97
N ASN A 191 4.55 -12.23 4.81
CA ASN A 191 5.67 -11.43 4.35
C ASN A 191 6.74 -12.34 3.72
N SER A 192 7.47 -11.84 2.74
CA SER A 192 8.68 -12.48 2.27
C SER A 192 9.84 -12.24 3.26
N ASP A 193 10.81 -13.11 3.17
CA ASP A 193 11.99 -13.28 4.03
C ASP A 193 12.46 -12.06 4.82
N ASN A 194 12.63 -12.27 6.14
CA ASN A 194 13.44 -11.45 7.05
C ASN A 194 13.22 -9.93 7.05
N ILE A 195 12.04 -9.47 6.65
CA ILE A 195 11.66 -8.07 6.82
C ILE A 195 11.43 -7.83 8.31
N VAL A 196 12.50 -7.52 9.02
CA VAL A 196 12.44 -7.15 10.43
C VAL A 196 12.21 -5.65 10.52
N ILE A 197 10.96 -5.27 10.74
CA ILE A 197 10.63 -3.96 11.28
C ILE A 197 10.51 -4.14 12.80
N PRO A 198 11.06 -3.25 13.62
CA PRO A 198 10.86 -3.31 15.06
C PRO A 198 9.36 -3.33 15.38
N TYR A 199 8.88 -4.46 15.85
CA TYR A 199 7.48 -4.68 16.17
C TYR A 199 7.21 -4.38 17.64
N SER A 200 6.18 -3.57 17.90
CA SER A 200 5.55 -3.46 19.22
C SER A 200 4.11 -3.92 19.14
N SER A 201 3.61 -4.59 20.16
CA SER A 201 2.18 -4.92 20.24
C SER A 201 1.34 -3.64 20.13
N GLY A 202 0.23 -3.71 19.41
CA GLY A 202 -0.63 -2.55 19.16
C GLY A 202 -0.18 -1.66 18.01
N TYR A 203 0.56 -2.22 17.06
CA TYR A 203 1.04 -1.52 15.87
C TYR A 203 -0.08 -0.79 15.11
N ILE A 204 -1.18 -1.49 14.79
CA ILE A 204 -2.31 -0.89 14.08
C ILE A 204 -2.94 0.25 14.88
N ARG A 205 -3.05 0.11 16.21
CA ARG A 205 -3.56 1.19 17.08
C ARG A 205 -2.66 2.43 16.99
N ASN A 206 -1.34 2.24 17.00
CA ASN A 206 -0.38 3.35 16.89
C ASN A 206 -0.47 4.03 15.51
N VAL A 207 -0.61 3.26 14.43
CA VAL A 207 -0.83 3.80 13.07
C VAL A 207 -2.14 4.60 13.02
N ILE A 208 -3.22 4.09 13.62
CA ILE A 208 -4.49 4.81 13.70
C ILE A 208 -4.30 6.15 14.44
N LYS A 209 -3.74 6.13 15.64
CA LYS A 209 -3.49 7.35 16.42
C LYS A 209 -2.68 8.41 15.69
N LYS A 210 -1.72 7.99 14.91
CA LYS A 210 -0.84 8.89 14.15
C LYS A 210 -1.56 9.61 13.01
N TYR A 211 -2.60 9.00 12.41
CA TYR A 211 -3.19 9.50 11.16
C TYR A 211 -4.69 9.81 11.22
N VAL A 212 -5.34 9.60 12.35
CA VAL A 212 -6.77 9.93 12.56
C VAL A 212 -7.06 11.40 13.00
#